data_13d09993f646f23488e48e309a3517fd
#
_entry.id   13d09993f646f23488e48e309a3517fd
#
_cell.length_a   1.000
_cell.length_b   1.000
_cell.length_c   1.000
_cell.angle_alpha   90.00
_cell.angle_beta   90.00
_cell.angle_gamma   90.00
#
_symmetry.space_group_name_H-M   'P 1'
#
loop_
_entity.id
_entity.type
_entity.pdbx_description
1 polymer ?
#
loop_
_entity_poly.entity_id
_entity_poly.type
_entity_poly.pdbx_seq_one_letter_code
_entity_poly.pdbx_strand_id
1 'polypeptide(L)'
;MKKIFYLGLGGLALFEFLKIYFIMPMPGSQRMDTLNVAYFLHGHRWLFRIAFVILIAAGSRRAFGIERRWKWLPALAAALTVAVVGVLHFAMAAERMFQQPRIVAFEARARNMIDENAVVIGVENNGEAKAYPIRFLVYHHQVQDTIGGKPVLVTYCSVCRSGRVFEPIVHGHPEKFRLVGMDHFNAMFEDATTQSWWRQATGEAVAGPLKGEAMKEVLCVHLTVRKWFELYPGAVVMQPDTASMANYSEGKFERGENKSGLTGTDSDSWKEKSWVVGIQVDGVSKAYDWNRLKEQRVINDQVADTPIVLILSVDRQSFAAFERPAASESFTIQNDTLSSAGKSYDFSGRELAAPGQQLRKLSAYQEFWHSWRTFHPETKLDQ
;
A
#
# COMPACT_ATOMS: atom_id res chain seq x y z
N MET A 1 -43.51 12.67 -17.01
CA MET A 1 -42.44 13.68 -17.12
C MET A 1 -41.98 14.24 -15.73
N LYS A 2 -42.86 14.48 -14.74
CA LYS A 2 -42.43 14.78 -13.35
C LYS A 2 -41.55 13.66 -12.76
N LYS A 3 -41.88 12.39 -13.03
CA LYS A 3 -41.08 11.23 -12.60
C LYS A 3 -39.66 11.22 -13.19
N ILE A 4 -39.48 11.77 -14.41
CA ILE A 4 -38.15 11.83 -15.09
C ILE A 4 -37.17 12.72 -14.30
N PHE A 5 -37.64 13.84 -13.74
CA PHE A 5 -36.84 14.71 -12.90
C PHE A 5 -36.26 13.96 -11.68
N TYR A 6 -37.13 13.27 -10.93
CA TYR A 6 -36.69 12.52 -9.75
C TYR A 6 -35.86 11.29 -10.11
N LEU A 7 -36.14 10.65 -11.27
CA LEU A 7 -35.29 9.58 -11.80
C LEU A 7 -33.88 10.08 -12.12
N GLY A 8 -33.78 11.28 -12.72
CA GLY A 8 -32.50 11.93 -12.98
C GLY A 8 -31.72 12.23 -11.70
N LEU A 9 -32.38 12.80 -10.67
CA LEU A 9 -31.74 13.08 -9.38
C LEU A 9 -31.32 11.80 -8.66
N GLY A 10 -32.21 10.84 -8.51
CA GLY A 10 -31.92 9.56 -7.86
C GLY A 10 -30.86 8.74 -8.61
N GLY A 11 -30.92 8.74 -9.95
CA GLY A 11 -29.92 8.08 -10.80
C GLY A 11 -28.54 8.71 -10.65
N LEU A 12 -28.44 10.04 -10.61
CA LEU A 12 -27.17 10.73 -10.41
C LEU A 12 -26.57 10.43 -9.03
N ALA A 13 -27.39 10.50 -7.98
CA ALA A 13 -26.93 10.20 -6.62
C ALA A 13 -26.49 8.74 -6.49
N LEU A 14 -27.26 7.79 -7.03
CA LEU A 14 -26.92 6.38 -7.02
C LEU A 14 -25.64 6.09 -7.83
N PHE A 15 -25.50 6.71 -8.99
CA PHE A 15 -24.30 6.58 -9.81
C PHE A 15 -23.03 7.04 -9.06
N GLU A 16 -23.06 8.23 -8.47
CA GLU A 16 -21.91 8.74 -7.71
C GLU A 16 -21.62 7.88 -6.48
N PHE A 17 -22.66 7.34 -5.82
CA PHE A 17 -22.49 6.40 -4.71
C PHE A 17 -21.82 5.09 -5.19
N LEU A 18 -22.33 4.45 -6.26
CA LEU A 18 -21.78 3.19 -6.76
C LEU A 18 -20.33 3.33 -7.23
N LYS A 19 -19.99 4.46 -7.87
CA LYS A 19 -18.63 4.78 -8.29
C LYS A 19 -17.64 4.77 -7.11
N ILE A 20 -18.06 5.24 -5.94
CA ILE A 20 -17.25 5.24 -4.72
C ILE A 20 -17.34 3.90 -3.99
N TYR A 21 -18.53 3.30 -3.93
CA TYR A 21 -18.79 2.07 -3.20
C TYR A 21 -17.84 0.94 -3.59
N PHE A 22 -17.58 0.75 -4.88
CA PHE A 22 -16.76 -0.36 -5.37
C PHE A 22 -15.25 -0.21 -5.11
N ILE A 23 -14.77 1.01 -4.88
CA ILE A 23 -13.33 1.30 -4.68
C ILE A 23 -12.97 1.79 -3.27
N MET A 24 -13.97 1.84 -2.36
CA MET A 24 -13.75 2.22 -0.96
C MET A 24 -14.15 1.08 -0.02
N PRO A 25 -13.59 0.99 1.20
CA PRO A 25 -13.83 -0.12 2.12
C PRO A 25 -15.21 0.00 2.80
N MET A 26 -16.26 0.07 2.01
CA MET A 26 -17.64 0.05 2.49
C MET A 26 -18.11 -1.38 2.76
N PRO A 27 -19.13 -1.59 3.60
CA PRO A 27 -19.62 -2.92 3.92
C PRO A 27 -19.90 -3.77 2.68
N GLY A 28 -19.18 -4.89 2.52
CA GLY A 28 -19.33 -5.85 1.43
C GLY A 28 -18.60 -5.49 0.13
N SER A 29 -18.23 -4.22 -0.10
CA SER A 29 -17.69 -3.76 -1.39
C SER A 29 -16.40 -4.48 -1.81
N GLN A 30 -15.48 -4.65 -0.87
CA GLN A 30 -14.14 -5.20 -1.13
C GLN A 30 -14.08 -6.75 -1.13
N ARG A 31 -15.24 -7.41 -1.00
CA ARG A 31 -15.35 -8.88 -1.08
C ARG A 31 -15.93 -9.36 -2.42
N MET A 32 -16.14 -8.46 -3.35
CA MET A 32 -16.76 -8.73 -4.65
C MET A 32 -15.77 -8.43 -5.78
N ASP A 33 -15.76 -9.26 -6.81
CA ASP A 33 -14.97 -9.06 -8.02
C ASP A 33 -15.65 -8.01 -8.95
N THR A 34 -15.72 -6.77 -8.47
CA THR A 34 -16.41 -5.67 -9.15
C THR A 34 -15.48 -4.64 -9.78
N LEU A 35 -14.19 -4.91 -9.82
CA LEU A 35 -13.19 -3.96 -10.31
C LEU A 35 -13.46 -3.47 -11.74
N ASN A 36 -13.85 -4.38 -12.64
CA ASN A 36 -14.20 -4.00 -14.03
C ASN A 36 -15.41 -3.05 -14.09
N VAL A 37 -16.40 -3.26 -13.21
CA VAL A 37 -17.57 -2.36 -13.08
C VAL A 37 -17.13 -1.01 -12.55
N ALA A 38 -16.32 -1.01 -11.52
CA ALA A 38 -15.77 0.22 -10.92
C ALA A 38 -15.00 1.05 -11.97
N TYR A 39 -14.10 0.40 -12.71
CA TYR A 39 -13.31 1.03 -13.76
C TYR A 39 -14.20 1.58 -14.89
N PHE A 40 -15.20 0.81 -15.34
CA PHE A 40 -16.18 1.26 -16.36
C PHE A 40 -16.95 2.50 -15.89
N LEU A 41 -17.49 2.50 -14.67
CA LEU A 41 -18.20 3.65 -14.09
C LEU A 41 -17.29 4.87 -13.97
N HIS A 42 -16.04 4.67 -13.60
CA HIS A 42 -15.05 5.74 -13.47
C HIS A 42 -14.68 6.33 -14.83
N GLY A 43 -14.39 5.51 -15.82
CA GLY A 43 -14.01 5.94 -17.18
C GLY A 43 -15.15 6.65 -17.92
N HIS A 44 -16.39 6.20 -17.72
CA HIS A 44 -17.57 6.76 -18.38
C HIS A 44 -18.34 7.77 -17.52
N ARG A 45 -17.74 8.30 -16.44
CA ARG A 45 -18.42 9.18 -15.47
C ARG A 45 -19.10 10.40 -16.08
N TRP A 46 -18.50 11.00 -17.10
CA TRP A 46 -19.08 12.16 -17.76
C TRP A 46 -20.31 11.79 -18.61
N LEU A 47 -20.30 10.64 -19.27
CA LEU A 47 -21.46 10.16 -20.01
C LEU A 47 -22.68 9.99 -19.10
N PHE A 48 -22.53 9.31 -17.97
CA PHE A 48 -23.59 9.13 -16.99
C PHE A 48 -24.07 10.46 -16.39
N ARG A 49 -23.15 11.33 -16.02
CA ARG A 49 -23.48 12.66 -15.48
C ARG A 49 -24.31 13.48 -16.47
N ILE A 50 -23.88 13.55 -17.72
CA ILE A 50 -24.59 14.26 -18.79
C ILE A 50 -25.99 13.67 -18.99
N ALA A 51 -26.10 12.34 -19.06
CA ALA A 51 -27.39 11.67 -19.25
C ALA A 51 -28.38 12.01 -18.11
N PHE A 52 -27.93 11.94 -16.84
CA PHE A 52 -28.79 12.29 -15.70
C PHE A 52 -29.12 13.78 -15.66
N VAL A 53 -28.20 14.68 -15.99
CA VAL A 53 -28.47 16.13 -16.11
C VAL A 53 -29.53 16.42 -17.18
N ILE A 54 -29.47 15.74 -18.33
CA ILE A 54 -30.50 15.85 -19.39
C ILE A 54 -31.88 15.42 -18.86
N LEU A 55 -31.96 14.29 -18.11
CA LEU A 55 -33.22 13.84 -17.51
C LEU A 55 -33.76 14.86 -16.49
N ILE A 56 -32.90 15.43 -15.65
CA ILE A 56 -33.25 16.47 -14.69
C ILE A 56 -33.81 17.71 -15.44
N ALA A 57 -33.12 18.18 -16.45
CA ALA A 57 -33.52 19.33 -17.26
C ALA A 57 -34.89 19.10 -17.95
N ALA A 58 -35.04 17.93 -18.61
CA ALA A 58 -36.28 17.57 -19.33
C ALA A 58 -37.51 17.46 -18.41
N GLY A 59 -37.29 17.02 -17.15
CA GLY A 59 -38.34 16.87 -16.14
C GLY A 59 -38.65 18.14 -15.34
N SER A 60 -37.75 19.13 -15.32
CA SER A 60 -37.78 20.29 -14.41
C SER A 60 -39.04 21.14 -14.53
N ARG A 61 -39.43 21.54 -15.75
CA ARG A 61 -40.65 22.37 -15.98
C ARG A 61 -41.89 21.78 -15.32
N ARG A 62 -42.08 20.46 -15.40
CA ARG A 62 -43.22 19.77 -14.80
C ARG A 62 -43.02 19.45 -13.32
N ALA A 63 -41.80 19.28 -12.83
CA ALA A 63 -41.53 19.12 -11.42
C ALA A 63 -41.83 20.41 -10.63
N PHE A 64 -41.47 21.57 -11.18
CA PHE A 64 -41.74 22.88 -10.58
C PHE A 64 -43.11 23.49 -10.94
N GLY A 65 -43.83 22.91 -11.91
CA GLY A 65 -45.19 23.32 -12.33
C GLY A 65 -46.29 22.83 -11.42
N ILE A 66 -46.00 22.56 -10.12
CA ILE A 66 -46.95 22.14 -9.07
C ILE A 66 -47.48 23.33 -8.28
N GLU A 67 -48.50 23.12 -7.41
CA GLU A 67 -49.04 24.13 -6.55
C GLU A 67 -47.95 24.88 -5.76
N ARG A 68 -48.10 26.19 -5.58
CA ARG A 68 -47.07 27.06 -4.97
C ARG A 68 -46.56 26.57 -3.61
N ARG A 69 -47.45 25.99 -2.79
CA ARG A 69 -47.13 25.45 -1.44
C ARG A 69 -46.16 24.24 -1.50
N TRP A 70 -46.07 23.49 -2.63
CA TRP A 70 -45.26 22.32 -2.78
C TRP A 70 -44.01 22.52 -3.65
N LYS A 71 -43.78 23.74 -4.19
CA LYS A 71 -42.60 24.01 -5.07
C LYS A 71 -41.25 23.83 -4.38
N TRP A 72 -41.22 23.84 -3.06
CA TRP A 72 -40.00 23.62 -2.28
C TRP A 72 -39.51 22.13 -2.34
N LEU A 73 -40.41 21.15 -2.57
CA LEU A 73 -40.03 19.74 -2.61
C LEU A 73 -39.05 19.41 -3.72
N PRO A 74 -39.25 19.76 -5.03
CA PRO A 74 -38.26 19.53 -6.06
C PRO A 74 -36.97 20.33 -5.83
N ALA A 75 -37.06 21.53 -5.23
CA ALA A 75 -35.88 22.30 -4.86
C ALA A 75 -35.08 21.61 -3.76
N LEU A 76 -35.74 21.13 -2.71
CA LEU A 76 -35.09 20.36 -1.64
C LEU A 76 -34.45 19.08 -2.17
N ALA A 77 -35.16 18.32 -3.02
CA ALA A 77 -34.63 17.10 -3.63
C ALA A 77 -33.36 17.38 -4.45
N ALA A 78 -33.38 18.46 -5.25
CA ALA A 78 -32.21 18.88 -6.01
C ALA A 78 -31.05 19.30 -5.10
N ALA A 79 -31.32 20.09 -4.05
CA ALA A 79 -30.31 20.52 -3.08
C ALA A 79 -29.67 19.33 -2.34
N LEU A 80 -30.47 18.36 -1.91
CA LEU A 80 -29.98 17.13 -1.28
C LEU A 80 -29.11 16.32 -2.25
N THR A 81 -29.53 16.16 -3.52
CA THR A 81 -28.73 15.47 -4.53
C THR A 81 -27.38 16.17 -4.73
N VAL A 82 -27.37 17.51 -4.86
CA VAL A 82 -26.13 18.28 -5.01
C VAL A 82 -25.23 18.11 -3.79
N ALA A 83 -25.79 18.13 -2.57
CA ALA A 83 -25.03 17.90 -1.34
C ALA A 83 -24.43 16.50 -1.30
N VAL A 84 -25.21 15.45 -1.61
CA VAL A 84 -24.72 14.06 -1.66
C VAL A 84 -23.62 13.90 -2.73
N VAL A 85 -23.85 14.38 -3.93
CA VAL A 85 -22.84 14.35 -5.02
C VAL A 85 -21.58 15.11 -4.62
N GLY A 86 -21.73 16.27 -3.98
CA GLY A 86 -20.62 17.06 -3.47
C GLY A 86 -19.78 16.30 -2.43
N VAL A 87 -20.44 15.69 -1.44
CA VAL A 87 -19.74 14.88 -0.42
C VAL A 87 -19.03 13.70 -1.07
N LEU A 88 -19.71 12.91 -1.91
CA LEU A 88 -19.12 11.75 -2.56
C LEU A 88 -17.96 12.12 -3.48
N HIS A 89 -18.06 13.22 -4.21
CA HIS A 89 -17.04 13.64 -5.16
C HIS A 89 -15.83 14.32 -4.51
N PHE A 90 -16.06 15.14 -3.49
CA PHE A 90 -14.99 15.95 -2.89
C PHE A 90 -14.47 15.39 -1.57
N ALA A 91 -15.30 14.86 -0.69
CA ALA A 91 -14.86 14.39 0.62
C ALA A 91 -14.43 12.92 0.61
N MET A 92 -15.00 12.08 -0.27
CA MET A 92 -14.72 10.65 -0.33
C MET A 92 -13.77 10.23 -1.46
N ALA A 93 -13.18 11.16 -2.19
CA ALA A 93 -12.13 10.84 -3.16
C ALA A 93 -10.84 10.46 -2.44
N ALA A 94 -10.28 9.28 -2.74
CA ALA A 94 -9.10 8.74 -2.06
C ALA A 94 -7.90 9.73 -2.08
N GLU A 95 -7.62 10.35 -3.22
CA GLU A 95 -6.55 11.35 -3.37
C GLU A 95 -6.74 12.63 -2.54
N ARG A 96 -7.97 12.90 -2.06
CA ARG A 96 -8.26 14.03 -1.16
C ARG A 96 -8.21 13.66 0.30
N MET A 97 -8.60 12.44 0.62
CA MET A 97 -8.47 11.88 1.97
C MET A 97 -7.02 11.62 2.34
N PHE A 98 -6.21 11.18 1.36
CA PHE A 98 -4.82 10.76 1.51
C PHE A 98 -3.95 11.55 0.54
N GLN A 99 -3.54 12.73 0.96
CA GLN A 99 -2.81 13.66 0.11
C GLN A 99 -1.34 13.25 -0.03
N GLN A 100 -0.77 13.51 -1.20
CA GLN A 100 0.68 13.40 -1.38
C GLN A 100 1.42 14.42 -0.51
N PRO A 101 2.65 14.09 -0.04
CA PRO A 101 3.44 15.05 0.72
C PRO A 101 3.73 16.27 -0.17
N ARG A 102 3.57 17.47 0.40
CA ARG A 102 3.90 18.72 -0.30
C ARG A 102 5.41 18.94 -0.39
N ILE A 103 6.12 18.47 0.62
CA ILE A 103 7.58 18.53 0.72
C ILE A 103 8.09 17.16 1.08
N VAL A 104 9.00 16.63 0.28
CA VAL A 104 9.74 15.41 0.57
C VAL A 104 11.16 15.82 0.95
N ALA A 105 11.40 15.97 2.25
CA ALA A 105 12.70 16.33 2.81
C ALA A 105 13.34 15.13 3.49
N PHE A 106 14.67 15.06 3.45
CA PHE A 106 15.45 14.00 4.08
C PHE A 106 16.53 14.58 4.97
N GLU A 107 16.81 13.90 6.08
CA GLU A 107 17.88 14.26 7.00
C GLU A 107 18.76 13.07 7.33
N ALA A 108 20.06 13.35 7.45
CA ALA A 108 21.04 12.41 7.98
C ALA A 108 20.86 12.23 9.50
N ARG A 109 21.47 11.20 10.05
CA ARG A 109 21.33 10.82 11.47
C ARG A 109 21.43 12.00 12.45
N ALA A 110 22.38 12.90 12.23
CA ALA A 110 22.63 14.02 13.14
C ALA A 110 21.49 15.04 13.23
N ARG A 111 20.64 15.13 12.21
CA ARG A 111 19.50 16.06 12.16
C ARG A 111 18.15 15.34 12.06
N ASN A 112 18.16 14.02 12.12
CA ASN A 112 16.94 13.24 12.06
C ASN A 112 16.04 13.51 13.28
N MET A 113 14.76 13.81 13.00
CA MET A 113 13.74 14.05 14.03
C MET A 113 12.83 12.82 14.26
N ILE A 114 13.04 11.75 13.51
CA ILE A 114 12.20 10.55 13.60
C ILE A 114 12.73 9.66 14.73
N ASP A 115 11.81 9.13 15.55
CA ASP A 115 12.13 8.17 16.62
C ASP A 115 12.97 7.01 16.07
N GLU A 116 14.06 6.68 16.75
CA GLU A 116 14.96 5.60 16.35
C GLU A 116 14.28 4.21 16.32
N ASN A 117 13.17 4.03 17.06
CA ASN A 117 12.38 2.80 17.04
C ASN A 117 11.26 2.81 15.99
N ALA A 118 11.04 3.92 15.27
CA ALA A 118 10.07 3.95 14.18
C ALA A 118 10.51 3.02 13.05
N VAL A 119 9.53 2.33 12.43
CA VAL A 119 9.80 1.42 11.31
C VAL A 119 9.78 2.20 10.00
N VAL A 120 10.72 1.89 9.13
CA VAL A 120 10.90 2.51 7.82
C VAL A 120 10.93 1.46 6.72
N ILE A 121 10.52 1.85 5.51
CA ILE A 121 10.86 1.17 4.27
C ILE A 121 12.15 1.81 3.77
N GLY A 122 13.24 1.04 3.75
CA GLY A 122 14.55 1.47 3.29
C GLY A 122 14.85 0.96 1.89
N VAL A 123 15.41 1.81 1.06
CA VAL A 123 15.89 1.48 -0.29
C VAL A 123 17.31 1.96 -0.45
N GLU A 124 18.17 1.09 -0.93
CA GLU A 124 19.54 1.44 -1.32
C GLU A 124 19.71 1.14 -2.80
N ASN A 125 20.24 2.10 -3.54
CA ASN A 125 20.56 1.93 -4.95
C ASN A 125 21.77 2.79 -5.31
N ASN A 126 22.77 2.19 -5.97
CA ASN A 126 23.98 2.88 -6.44
C ASN A 126 24.68 3.71 -5.34
N GLY A 127 24.70 3.22 -4.09
CA GLY A 127 25.35 3.90 -2.97
C GLY A 127 24.54 5.01 -2.33
N GLU A 128 23.36 5.35 -2.85
CA GLU A 128 22.39 6.23 -2.19
C GLU A 128 21.39 5.40 -1.41
N ALA A 129 21.20 5.72 -0.11
CA ALA A 129 20.30 5.01 0.78
C ALA A 129 19.29 5.97 1.42
N LYS A 130 18.00 5.76 1.15
CA LYS A 130 16.88 6.55 1.67
C LYS A 130 15.87 5.68 2.39
N ALA A 131 15.30 6.16 3.49
CA ALA A 131 14.27 5.47 4.22
C ALA A 131 13.02 6.33 4.43
N TYR A 132 11.86 5.68 4.38
CA TYR A 132 10.54 6.30 4.42
C TYR A 132 9.78 5.76 5.63
N PRO A 133 9.52 6.58 6.67
CA PRO A 133 8.79 6.14 7.86
C PRO A 133 7.39 5.64 7.52
N ILE A 134 7.06 4.44 7.98
CA ILE A 134 5.75 3.82 7.74
C ILE A 134 4.63 4.73 8.26
N ARG A 135 4.82 5.43 9.38
CA ARG A 135 3.82 6.37 9.93
C ARG A 135 3.40 7.48 8.96
N PHE A 136 4.28 7.88 8.03
CA PHE A 136 3.95 8.85 6.98
C PHE A 136 3.27 8.15 5.81
N LEU A 137 3.79 7.00 5.42
CA LEU A 137 3.23 6.21 4.33
C LEU A 137 1.81 5.69 4.62
N VAL A 138 1.46 5.44 5.88
CA VAL A 138 0.09 5.10 6.31
C VAL A 138 -0.92 6.16 5.91
N TYR A 139 -0.52 7.44 5.91
CA TYR A 139 -1.36 8.55 5.45
C TYR A 139 -1.22 8.82 3.96
N HIS A 140 0.00 8.95 3.46
CA HIS A 140 0.23 9.34 2.06
C HIS A 140 -0.03 8.22 1.06
N HIS A 141 0.06 6.96 1.49
CA HIS A 141 0.00 5.72 0.71
C HIS A 141 1.08 5.57 -0.35
N GLN A 142 1.65 6.66 -0.85
CA GLN A 142 2.77 6.64 -1.81
C GLN A 142 3.66 7.88 -1.66
N VAL A 143 4.94 7.68 -2.00
CA VAL A 143 5.92 8.74 -2.20
C VAL A 143 6.68 8.42 -3.48
N GLN A 144 6.72 9.35 -4.43
CA GLN A 144 7.56 9.25 -5.62
C GLN A 144 8.86 9.99 -5.39
N ASP A 145 9.99 9.34 -5.66
CA ASP A 145 11.33 9.87 -5.44
C ASP A 145 12.32 9.33 -6.48
N THR A 146 13.58 9.74 -6.38
CA THR A 146 14.70 9.19 -7.14
C THR A 146 15.80 8.77 -6.18
N ILE A 147 16.35 7.56 -6.34
CA ILE A 147 17.41 6.99 -5.50
C ILE A 147 18.52 6.46 -6.41
N GLY A 148 19.75 6.97 -6.24
CA GLY A 148 20.87 6.55 -7.07
C GLY A 148 20.62 6.71 -8.57
N GLY A 149 19.88 7.76 -8.96
CA GLY A 149 19.50 8.05 -10.34
C GLY A 149 18.32 7.25 -10.89
N LYS A 150 17.69 6.36 -10.11
CA LYS A 150 16.49 5.60 -10.50
C LYS A 150 15.22 6.16 -9.89
N PRO A 151 14.17 6.39 -10.67
CA PRO A 151 12.87 6.76 -10.13
C PRO A 151 12.27 5.58 -9.34
N VAL A 152 11.67 5.88 -8.19
CA VAL A 152 11.02 4.91 -7.32
C VAL A 152 9.64 5.40 -6.89
N LEU A 153 8.70 4.46 -6.75
CA LEU A 153 7.39 4.64 -6.15
C LEU A 153 7.34 3.80 -4.87
N VAL A 154 7.55 4.46 -3.74
CA VAL A 154 7.46 3.83 -2.42
C VAL A 154 6.01 3.85 -1.98
N THR A 155 5.42 2.68 -1.74
CA THR A 155 3.99 2.53 -1.46
C THR A 155 3.74 1.82 -0.14
N TYR A 156 2.59 2.13 0.48
CA TYR A 156 2.12 1.42 1.67
C TYR A 156 0.60 1.35 1.71
N CYS A 157 0.07 0.15 1.98
CA CYS A 157 -1.35 -0.05 2.25
C CYS A 157 -1.55 -0.33 3.75
N SER A 158 -2.19 0.60 4.48
CA SER A 158 -2.41 0.45 5.91
C SER A 158 -3.41 -0.67 6.25
N VAL A 159 -4.41 -0.90 5.41
CA VAL A 159 -5.42 -1.96 5.59
C VAL A 159 -4.84 -3.35 5.35
N CYS A 160 -3.81 -3.44 4.50
CA CYS A 160 -3.05 -4.67 4.21
C CYS A 160 -1.80 -4.82 5.06
N ARG A 161 -1.32 -3.76 5.70
CA ARG A 161 0.00 -3.66 6.33
C ARG A 161 1.14 -3.98 5.36
N SER A 162 0.96 -3.72 4.08
CA SER A 162 1.94 -4.06 3.04
C SER A 162 2.71 -2.85 2.55
N GLY A 163 4.03 -2.96 2.51
CA GLY A 163 4.94 -2.00 1.90
C GLY A 163 5.59 -2.59 0.67
N ARG A 164 5.59 -1.86 -0.44
CA ARG A 164 6.23 -2.23 -1.71
C ARG A 164 6.90 -1.03 -2.34
N VAL A 165 7.94 -1.29 -3.10
CA VAL A 165 8.62 -0.26 -3.89
C VAL A 165 8.69 -0.72 -5.33
N PHE A 166 8.35 0.17 -6.26
CA PHE A 166 8.35 -0.13 -7.70
C PHE A 166 9.15 0.91 -8.48
N GLU A 167 9.65 0.53 -9.66
CA GLU A 167 10.08 1.49 -10.68
C GLU A 167 8.83 2.03 -11.38
N PRO A 168 8.45 3.32 -11.22
CA PRO A 168 7.26 3.90 -11.83
C PRO A 168 7.50 4.21 -13.31
N ILE A 169 7.71 3.18 -14.12
CA ILE A 169 8.00 3.32 -15.55
C ILE A 169 6.83 2.78 -16.35
N VAL A 170 6.24 3.63 -17.18
CA VAL A 170 5.19 3.27 -18.13
C VAL A 170 5.67 3.63 -19.53
N HIS A 171 5.58 2.69 -20.48
CA HIS A 171 6.10 2.86 -21.85
C HIS A 171 7.55 3.38 -21.91
N GLY A 172 8.40 2.95 -20.96
CA GLY A 172 9.82 3.35 -20.91
C GLY A 172 10.10 4.73 -20.30
N HIS A 173 9.08 5.44 -19.81
CA HIS A 173 9.22 6.76 -19.22
C HIS A 173 8.75 6.79 -17.76
N PRO A 174 9.40 7.60 -16.88
CA PRO A 174 8.92 7.84 -15.54
C PRO A 174 7.49 8.42 -15.56
N GLU A 175 6.61 7.83 -14.75
CA GLU A 175 5.18 8.15 -14.74
C GLU A 175 4.74 8.66 -13.36
N LYS A 176 3.67 9.44 -13.33
CA LYS A 176 3.02 9.93 -12.11
C LYS A 176 1.83 9.06 -11.74
N PHE A 177 1.74 8.72 -10.47
CA PHE A 177 0.66 7.92 -9.93
C PHE A 177 -0.16 8.72 -8.91
N ARG A 178 -1.47 8.44 -8.84
CA ARG A 178 -2.34 8.94 -7.79
C ARG A 178 -3.11 7.79 -7.14
N LEU A 179 -3.46 7.92 -5.88
CA LEU A 179 -4.31 6.95 -5.19
C LEU A 179 -5.73 7.04 -5.74
N VAL A 180 -6.31 5.92 -6.15
CA VAL A 180 -7.69 5.85 -6.69
C VAL A 180 -8.67 5.32 -5.66
N GLY A 181 -8.27 4.29 -4.92
CA GLY A 181 -9.12 3.55 -3.98
C GLY A 181 -8.51 2.21 -3.63
N MET A 182 -9.34 1.17 -3.56
CA MET A 182 -8.93 -0.16 -3.14
C MET A 182 -9.49 -1.25 -4.06
N ASP A 183 -8.76 -2.36 -4.14
CA ASP A 183 -9.16 -3.64 -4.69
C ASP A 183 -8.88 -4.74 -3.66
N HIS A 184 -9.92 -5.45 -3.19
CA HIS A 184 -9.80 -6.45 -2.13
C HIS A 184 -9.06 -5.93 -0.87
N PHE A 185 -9.42 -4.71 -0.44
CA PHE A 185 -8.79 -3.95 0.65
C PHE A 185 -7.36 -3.48 0.38
N ASN A 186 -6.75 -3.78 -0.77
CA ASN A 186 -5.42 -3.30 -1.12
C ASN A 186 -5.48 -1.98 -1.87
N ALA A 187 -4.59 -1.06 -1.53
CA ALA A 187 -4.49 0.24 -2.19
C ALA A 187 -4.24 0.09 -3.69
N MET A 188 -4.84 0.99 -4.46
CA MET A 188 -4.78 0.96 -5.91
C MET A 188 -4.44 2.34 -6.45
N PHE A 189 -3.53 2.39 -7.40
CA PHE A 189 -3.04 3.63 -8.02
C PHE A 189 -3.46 3.72 -9.49
N GLU A 190 -3.57 4.94 -10.01
CA GLU A 190 -3.82 5.23 -11.42
C GLU A 190 -2.63 5.98 -12.00
N ASP A 191 -2.11 5.53 -13.14
CA ASP A 191 -1.11 6.29 -13.88
C ASP A 191 -1.75 7.45 -14.65
N ALA A 192 -1.01 8.56 -14.80
CA ALA A 192 -1.54 9.78 -15.39
C ALA A 192 -1.70 9.67 -16.92
N THR A 193 -0.88 8.86 -17.59
CA THR A 193 -0.85 8.77 -19.05
C THR A 193 -1.94 7.86 -19.60
N THR A 194 -2.02 6.63 -19.10
CA THR A 194 -2.96 5.63 -19.64
C THR A 194 -4.24 5.51 -18.83
N GLN A 195 -4.25 6.04 -17.60
CA GLN A 195 -5.32 5.92 -16.62
C GLN A 195 -5.59 4.44 -16.25
N SER A 196 -4.59 3.57 -16.41
CA SER A 196 -4.67 2.18 -15.94
C SER A 196 -4.59 2.15 -14.41
N TRP A 197 -5.27 1.17 -13.80
CA TRP A 197 -5.27 0.98 -12.35
C TRP A 197 -4.32 -0.13 -11.96
N TRP A 198 -3.44 0.18 -11.00
CA TRP A 198 -2.33 -0.65 -10.57
C TRP A 198 -2.50 -1.06 -9.11
N ARG A 199 -2.43 -2.35 -8.82
CA ARG A 199 -2.54 -2.91 -7.48
C ARG A 199 -1.23 -2.72 -6.70
N GLN A 200 -1.32 -2.22 -5.48
CA GLN A 200 -0.14 -1.98 -4.62
C GLN A 200 0.56 -3.30 -4.23
N ALA A 201 -0.18 -4.36 -3.93
CA ALA A 201 0.40 -5.62 -3.45
C ALA A 201 1.25 -6.35 -4.50
N THR A 202 0.95 -6.21 -5.78
CA THR A 202 1.60 -6.95 -6.88
C THR A 202 2.28 -6.08 -7.91
N GLY A 203 2.03 -4.76 -7.92
CA GLY A 203 2.49 -3.87 -8.98
C GLY A 203 1.84 -4.11 -10.34
N GLU A 204 0.81 -4.96 -10.42
CA GLU A 204 0.11 -5.33 -11.65
C GLU A 204 -0.95 -4.29 -12.03
N ALA A 205 -1.04 -3.95 -13.30
CA ALA A 205 -2.16 -3.22 -13.86
C ALA A 205 -3.38 -4.14 -13.95
N VAL A 206 -4.39 -3.88 -13.11
CA VAL A 206 -5.58 -4.74 -12.94
C VAL A 206 -6.78 -4.26 -13.77
N ALA A 207 -6.73 -3.01 -14.25
CA ALA A 207 -7.74 -2.46 -15.14
C ALA A 207 -7.12 -1.38 -16.03
N GLY A 208 -7.72 -1.13 -17.20
CA GLY A 208 -7.28 -0.12 -18.14
C GLY A 208 -6.49 -0.66 -19.33
N PRO A 209 -5.92 0.24 -20.14
CA PRO A 209 -5.19 -0.13 -21.36
C PRO A 209 -3.99 -1.06 -21.12
N LEU A 210 -3.35 -0.96 -19.94
CA LEU A 210 -2.15 -1.75 -19.60
C LEU A 210 -2.48 -2.97 -18.74
N LYS A 211 -3.75 -3.38 -18.66
CA LYS A 211 -4.15 -4.54 -17.87
C LYS A 211 -3.30 -5.77 -18.20
N GLY A 212 -2.68 -6.37 -17.16
CA GLY A 212 -1.79 -7.52 -17.26
C GLY A 212 -0.30 -7.16 -17.30
N GLU A 213 0.06 -5.88 -17.47
CA GLU A 213 1.43 -5.43 -17.27
C GLU A 213 1.75 -5.28 -15.80
N ALA A 214 3.03 -5.33 -15.42
CA ALA A 214 3.48 -5.16 -14.05
C ALA A 214 4.67 -4.18 -13.97
N MET A 215 4.65 -3.30 -12.98
CA MET A 215 5.81 -2.49 -12.63
C MET A 215 6.91 -3.38 -12.08
N LYS A 216 8.15 -3.06 -12.40
CA LYS A 216 9.30 -3.75 -11.85
C LYS A 216 9.44 -3.41 -10.37
N GLU A 217 9.52 -4.45 -9.54
CA GLU A 217 9.72 -4.29 -8.11
C GLU A 217 11.17 -3.91 -7.79
N VAL A 218 11.34 -3.03 -6.80
CA VAL A 218 12.63 -2.59 -6.26
C VAL A 218 12.81 -3.22 -4.90
N LEU A 219 13.94 -3.88 -4.69
CA LEU A 219 14.29 -4.47 -3.40
C LEU A 219 14.28 -3.40 -2.30
N CYS A 220 13.48 -3.62 -1.28
CA CYS A 220 13.40 -2.77 -0.10
C CYS A 220 13.54 -3.60 1.18
N VAL A 221 13.82 -2.92 2.28
CA VAL A 221 13.94 -3.54 3.60
C VAL A 221 13.03 -2.85 4.60
N HIS A 222 12.53 -3.60 5.59
CA HIS A 222 11.75 -3.08 6.71
C HIS A 222 12.63 -3.10 7.97
N LEU A 223 13.07 -1.94 8.40
CA LEU A 223 14.01 -1.77 9.52
C LEU A 223 13.49 -0.69 10.46
N THR A 224 13.97 -0.69 11.71
CA THR A 224 13.88 0.51 12.52
C THR A 224 14.85 1.59 12.02
N VAL A 225 14.57 2.86 12.30
CA VAL A 225 15.47 3.99 11.97
C VAL A 225 16.87 3.76 12.56
N ARG A 226 16.95 3.24 13.79
CA ARG A 226 18.21 2.87 14.42
C ARG A 226 18.99 1.87 13.57
N LYS A 227 18.33 0.74 13.21
CA LYS A 227 18.95 -0.31 12.41
C LYS A 227 19.32 0.17 11.02
N TRP A 228 18.51 1.05 10.43
CA TRP A 228 18.81 1.69 9.15
C TRP A 228 20.13 2.46 9.18
N PHE A 229 20.31 3.35 10.16
CA PHE A 229 21.55 4.10 10.29
C PHE A 229 22.77 3.28 10.74
N GLU A 230 22.55 2.15 11.45
CA GLU A 230 23.61 1.20 11.77
C GLU A 230 24.17 0.52 10.51
N LEU A 231 23.29 0.09 9.62
CA LEU A 231 23.67 -0.64 8.38
C LEU A 231 24.11 0.30 7.26
N TYR A 232 23.60 1.52 7.23
CA TYR A 232 23.87 2.52 6.22
C TYR A 232 24.24 3.87 6.86
N PRO A 233 25.49 4.05 7.32
CA PRO A 233 25.90 5.26 8.06
C PRO A 233 25.73 6.58 7.30
N GLY A 234 25.81 6.55 5.96
CA GLY A 234 25.59 7.69 5.07
C GLY A 234 24.15 7.91 4.63
N ALA A 235 23.23 7.09 5.13
CA ALA A 235 21.82 7.13 4.74
C ALA A 235 21.09 8.37 5.26
N VAL A 236 19.92 8.61 4.66
CA VAL A 236 18.99 9.65 5.09
C VAL A 236 17.60 9.07 5.34
N VAL A 237 16.81 9.76 6.17
CA VAL A 237 15.43 9.40 6.52
C VAL A 237 14.51 10.55 6.17
N MET A 238 13.37 10.23 5.53
CA MET A 238 12.33 11.21 5.21
C MET A 238 11.81 11.86 6.48
N GLN A 239 11.74 13.18 6.48
CA GLN A 239 11.22 14.00 7.56
C GLN A 239 9.72 14.30 7.39
N PRO A 240 9.00 14.68 8.45
CA PRO A 240 7.58 14.94 8.36
C PRO A 240 7.27 16.15 7.47
N ASP A 241 6.27 16.03 6.60
CA ASP A 241 5.66 17.17 5.95
C ASP A 241 4.81 17.95 6.96
N THR A 242 5.23 19.17 7.27
CA THR A 242 4.58 20.03 8.27
C THR A 242 3.11 20.29 7.98
N ALA A 243 2.70 20.30 6.69
CA ALA A 243 1.31 20.46 6.30
C ALA A 243 0.42 19.26 6.66
N SER A 244 1.02 18.09 6.90
CA SER A 244 0.33 16.83 7.17
C SER A 244 0.50 16.32 8.61
N MET A 245 1.14 17.08 9.49
CA MET A 245 1.47 16.66 10.87
C MET A 245 0.28 16.10 11.66
N ALA A 246 -0.91 16.72 11.52
CA ALA A 246 -2.12 16.27 12.21
C ALA A 246 -2.65 14.90 11.76
N ASN A 247 -2.18 14.40 10.61
CA ASN A 247 -2.62 13.15 10.02
C ASN A 247 -1.67 11.98 10.31
N TYR A 248 -0.49 12.25 10.83
CA TYR A 248 0.49 11.19 11.12
C TYR A 248 0.16 10.46 12.43
N SER A 249 0.24 9.14 12.39
CA SER A 249 0.02 8.30 13.58
C SER A 249 1.17 8.45 14.58
N GLU A 250 0.85 8.22 15.88
CA GLU A 250 1.83 8.23 16.97
C GLU A 250 2.62 6.89 17.08
N GLY A 251 2.77 6.15 16.00
CA GLY A 251 3.45 4.85 16.01
C GLY A 251 2.60 3.67 16.50
N LYS A 252 1.35 3.89 16.92
CA LYS A 252 0.45 2.82 17.38
C LYS A 252 0.21 1.76 16.30
N PHE A 253 0.12 2.19 15.04
CA PHE A 253 -0.04 1.28 13.91
C PHE A 253 1.19 0.38 13.73
N GLU A 254 2.38 0.95 13.80
CA GLU A 254 3.65 0.21 13.63
C GLU A 254 3.79 -0.88 14.69
N ARG A 255 3.41 -0.60 15.95
CA ARG A 255 3.48 -1.56 17.07
C ARG A 255 2.31 -2.54 17.12
N GLY A 256 1.31 -2.41 16.23
CA GLY A 256 0.12 -3.25 16.23
C GLY A 256 -0.88 -2.94 17.36
N GLU A 257 -0.79 -1.78 17.97
CA GLU A 257 -1.65 -1.32 19.06
C GLU A 257 -2.97 -0.68 18.58
N ASN A 258 -3.11 -0.49 17.26
CA ASN A 258 -4.32 0.05 16.67
C ASN A 258 -5.47 -0.95 16.78
N LYS A 259 -6.64 -0.48 17.21
CA LYS A 259 -7.85 -1.30 17.40
C LYS A 259 -8.94 -1.03 16.35
N SER A 260 -8.65 -0.28 15.30
CA SER A 260 -9.57 -0.03 14.19
C SER A 260 -9.97 -1.34 13.49
N GLY A 261 -11.22 -1.47 13.10
CA GLY A 261 -11.69 -2.64 12.35
C GLY A 261 -10.96 -2.88 11.02
N LEU A 262 -10.41 -1.81 10.39
CA LEU A 262 -9.66 -1.92 9.14
C LEU A 262 -8.16 -2.18 9.36
N THR A 263 -7.56 -1.58 10.39
CA THR A 263 -6.10 -1.55 10.59
C THR A 263 -5.65 -2.10 11.94
N GLY A 264 -6.56 -2.73 12.69
CA GLY A 264 -6.24 -3.42 13.93
C GLY A 264 -5.45 -4.71 13.68
N THR A 265 -4.83 -5.23 14.73
CA THR A 265 -4.01 -6.44 14.69
C THR A 265 -4.66 -7.56 15.47
N ASP A 266 -4.67 -8.76 14.91
CA ASP A 266 -4.98 -10.00 15.63
C ASP A 266 -3.69 -10.52 16.31
N SER A 267 -3.78 -10.85 17.60
CA SER A 267 -2.65 -11.40 18.35
C SER A 267 -2.35 -12.86 18.01
N ASP A 268 -3.39 -13.62 17.63
CA ASP A 268 -3.29 -15.03 17.30
C ASP A 268 -2.78 -15.21 15.87
N SER A 269 -2.06 -16.29 15.62
CA SER A 269 -1.54 -16.62 14.28
C SER A 269 -2.66 -17.03 13.32
N TRP A 270 -2.50 -16.71 12.03
CA TRP A 270 -3.36 -17.13 10.92
C TRP A 270 -4.81 -16.62 10.96
N LYS A 271 -5.07 -15.55 11.73
CA LYS A 271 -6.33 -14.78 11.65
C LYS A 271 -6.23 -13.72 10.57
N GLU A 272 -7.34 -13.10 10.20
CA GLU A 272 -7.41 -12.10 9.11
C GLU A 272 -6.34 -11.00 9.23
N LYS A 273 -6.12 -10.49 10.44
CA LYS A 273 -5.19 -9.39 10.74
C LYS A 273 -3.92 -9.84 11.49
N SER A 274 -3.61 -11.15 11.47
CA SER A 274 -2.33 -11.66 11.95
C SER A 274 -1.22 -11.19 11.02
N TRP A 275 -0.05 -10.90 11.58
CA TRP A 275 1.11 -10.53 10.79
C TRP A 275 1.81 -11.78 10.27
N VAL A 276 2.18 -11.72 9.01
CA VAL A 276 3.02 -12.71 8.35
C VAL A 276 4.17 -12.02 7.64
N VAL A 277 5.24 -12.76 7.41
CA VAL A 277 6.27 -12.36 6.43
C VAL A 277 6.08 -13.24 5.20
N GLY A 278 5.75 -12.62 4.09
CA GLY A 278 5.64 -13.29 2.80
C GLY A 278 6.94 -13.22 2.03
N ILE A 279 7.33 -14.34 1.42
CA ILE A 279 8.47 -14.45 0.51
C ILE A 279 7.98 -15.13 -0.77
N GLN A 280 8.36 -14.58 -1.91
CA GLN A 280 8.09 -15.17 -3.22
C GLN A 280 9.41 -15.36 -3.97
N VAL A 281 9.64 -16.57 -4.48
CA VAL A 281 10.80 -16.93 -5.29
C VAL A 281 10.32 -17.83 -6.44
N ASP A 282 10.71 -17.51 -7.67
CA ASP A 282 10.39 -18.29 -8.87
C ASP A 282 8.89 -18.67 -9.00
N GLY A 283 8.03 -17.72 -8.67
CA GLY A 283 6.57 -17.88 -8.74
C GLY A 283 5.95 -18.67 -7.58
N VAL A 284 6.77 -19.24 -6.68
CA VAL A 284 6.29 -19.93 -5.47
C VAL A 284 6.26 -18.94 -4.29
N SER A 285 5.11 -18.85 -3.62
CA SER A 285 4.91 -18.00 -2.45
C SER A 285 4.87 -18.82 -1.17
N LYS A 286 5.48 -18.30 -0.10
CA LYS A 286 5.41 -18.88 1.24
C LYS A 286 5.21 -17.79 2.29
N ALA A 287 4.33 -18.06 3.26
CA ALA A 287 4.04 -17.17 4.38
C ALA A 287 4.64 -17.74 5.67
N TYR A 288 5.29 -16.88 6.43
CA TYR A 288 5.91 -17.18 7.72
C TYR A 288 5.15 -16.46 8.83
N ASP A 289 4.76 -17.20 9.87
CA ASP A 289 4.07 -16.64 11.02
C ASP A 289 4.98 -15.67 11.79
N TRP A 290 4.50 -14.44 12.00
CA TRP A 290 5.24 -13.44 12.73
C TRP A 290 5.48 -13.80 14.21
N ASN A 291 4.55 -14.50 14.85
CA ASN A 291 4.71 -14.94 16.23
C ASN A 291 5.83 -15.99 16.34
N ARG A 292 5.85 -16.96 15.44
CA ARG A 292 6.94 -17.95 15.35
C ARG A 292 8.29 -17.27 15.06
N LEU A 293 8.31 -16.32 14.13
CA LEU A 293 9.54 -15.56 13.84
C LEU A 293 10.03 -14.76 15.05
N LYS A 294 9.12 -14.19 15.86
CA LYS A 294 9.49 -13.51 17.12
C LYS A 294 10.11 -14.46 18.17
N GLU A 295 9.67 -15.70 18.21
CA GLU A 295 10.21 -16.72 19.13
C GLU A 295 11.57 -17.23 18.68
N GLN A 296 11.69 -17.60 17.41
CA GLN A 296 12.89 -18.26 16.88
C GLN A 296 13.98 -17.29 16.45
N ARG A 297 13.62 -16.10 15.99
CA ARG A 297 14.47 -15.06 15.40
C ARG A 297 15.23 -15.46 14.12
N VAL A 298 15.34 -16.73 13.83
CA VAL A 298 15.94 -17.27 12.62
C VAL A 298 15.15 -18.48 12.14
N ILE A 299 14.75 -18.47 10.88
CA ILE A 299 14.06 -19.59 10.23
C ILE A 299 14.89 -19.96 8.99
N ASN A 300 15.45 -21.19 9.01
CA ASN A 300 16.10 -21.78 7.85
C ASN A 300 15.08 -22.63 7.12
N ASP A 301 14.82 -22.33 5.83
CA ASP A 301 13.79 -22.99 5.07
C ASP A 301 14.12 -23.02 3.57
N GLN A 302 13.15 -23.43 2.76
CA GLN A 302 13.25 -23.46 1.30
C GLN A 302 11.93 -22.92 0.69
N VAL A 303 12.07 -22.06 -0.32
CA VAL A 303 10.96 -21.57 -1.15
C VAL A 303 11.29 -21.92 -2.60
N ALA A 304 10.42 -22.67 -3.27
CA ALA A 304 10.75 -23.38 -4.50
C ALA A 304 12.04 -24.24 -4.29
N ASP A 305 13.02 -24.09 -5.16
CA ASP A 305 14.33 -24.77 -5.04
C ASP A 305 15.38 -23.90 -4.36
N THR A 306 15.02 -22.69 -3.90
CA THR A 306 15.93 -21.74 -3.27
C THR A 306 15.97 -21.94 -1.76
N PRO A 307 17.11 -22.32 -1.17
CA PRO A 307 17.28 -22.36 0.28
C PRO A 307 17.34 -20.92 0.81
N ILE A 308 16.56 -20.63 1.84
CA ILE A 308 16.45 -19.28 2.41
C ILE A 308 16.74 -19.26 3.92
N VAL A 309 17.15 -18.11 4.42
CA VAL A 309 17.13 -17.78 5.82
C VAL A 309 16.36 -16.49 6.03
N LEU A 310 15.34 -16.54 6.89
CA LEU A 310 14.57 -15.38 7.34
C LEU A 310 15.00 -15.04 8.78
N ILE A 311 15.33 -13.78 9.03
CA ILE A 311 15.85 -13.32 10.34
C ILE A 311 15.07 -12.14 10.88
N LEU A 312 15.00 -12.07 12.21
CA LEU A 312 14.43 -10.97 12.97
C LEU A 312 15.48 -10.40 13.93
N SER A 313 15.65 -9.08 13.92
CA SER A 313 16.57 -8.36 14.81
C SER A 313 16.13 -8.43 16.28
N VAL A 314 17.08 -8.11 17.17
CA VAL A 314 16.82 -7.94 18.62
C VAL A 314 15.77 -6.87 18.90
N ASP A 315 15.60 -5.89 18.01
CA ASP A 315 14.57 -4.85 18.12
C ASP A 315 13.13 -5.38 17.87
N ARG A 316 13.00 -6.65 17.43
CA ARG A 316 11.74 -7.36 17.15
C ARG A 316 10.84 -6.70 16.09
N GLN A 317 11.41 -5.83 15.27
CA GLN A 317 10.71 -5.09 14.20
C GLN A 317 11.44 -5.19 12.86
N SER A 318 12.78 -5.09 12.89
CA SER A 318 13.63 -5.21 11.70
C SER A 318 13.78 -6.66 11.29
N PHE A 319 13.52 -6.98 10.02
CA PHE A 319 13.69 -8.34 9.48
C PHE A 319 14.33 -8.30 8.10
N ALA A 320 14.93 -9.41 7.72
CA ALA A 320 15.54 -9.60 6.40
C ALA A 320 15.49 -11.08 5.98
N ALA A 321 15.49 -11.32 4.67
CA ALA A 321 15.60 -12.66 4.11
C ALA A 321 16.79 -12.72 3.14
N PHE A 322 17.49 -13.84 3.17
CA PHE A 322 18.62 -14.09 2.31
C PHE A 322 18.55 -15.50 1.71
N GLU A 323 19.13 -15.65 0.53
CA GLU A 323 19.44 -16.96 -0.02
C GLU A 323 20.63 -17.56 0.74
N ARG A 324 20.52 -18.82 1.16
CA ARG A 324 21.61 -19.57 1.76
C ARG A 324 22.52 -20.14 0.66
N PRO A 325 23.83 -20.17 0.85
CA PRO A 325 24.77 -20.70 -0.15
C PRO A 325 24.49 -22.16 -0.52
N ALA A 326 23.99 -22.96 0.43
CA ALA A 326 23.60 -24.35 0.20
C ALA A 326 22.42 -24.73 1.10
N ALA A 327 21.58 -25.67 0.67
CA ALA A 327 20.45 -26.19 1.45
C ALA A 327 20.90 -26.88 2.75
N SER A 328 22.10 -27.44 2.77
CA SER A 328 22.72 -28.08 3.95
C SER A 328 23.26 -27.10 4.97
N GLU A 329 23.47 -25.82 4.60
CA GLU A 329 23.96 -24.82 5.52
C GLU A 329 22.80 -24.24 6.35
N SER A 330 22.92 -24.28 7.68
CA SER A 330 21.99 -23.63 8.59
C SER A 330 22.61 -22.41 9.23
N PHE A 331 21.84 -21.33 9.29
CA PHE A 331 22.23 -20.08 9.93
C PHE A 331 21.70 -20.03 11.36
N THR A 332 22.49 -19.42 12.24
CA THR A 332 22.08 -19.01 13.57
C THR A 332 22.22 -17.50 13.70
N ILE A 333 21.56 -16.89 14.69
CA ILE A 333 21.63 -15.45 14.94
C ILE A 333 21.90 -15.16 16.42
N GLN A 334 22.93 -14.35 16.69
CA GLN A 334 23.24 -13.87 18.02
C GLN A 334 23.53 -12.36 17.96
N ASN A 335 22.78 -11.55 18.72
CA ASN A 335 22.93 -10.08 18.73
C ASN A 335 23.02 -9.47 17.32
N ASP A 336 22.12 -9.91 16.41
CA ASP A 336 22.04 -9.50 15.00
C ASP A 336 23.27 -9.85 14.13
N THR A 337 24.17 -10.70 14.61
CA THR A 337 25.22 -11.36 13.83
C THR A 337 24.73 -12.73 13.39
N LEU A 338 24.71 -12.97 12.08
CA LEU A 338 24.42 -14.28 11.52
C LEU A 338 25.70 -15.10 11.43
N SER A 339 25.57 -16.39 11.68
CA SER A 339 26.71 -17.33 11.59
C SER A 339 26.30 -18.61 10.88
N SER A 340 27.12 -19.07 9.95
CA SER A 340 27.02 -20.36 9.25
C SER A 340 28.38 -20.80 8.74
N ALA A 341 28.68 -22.10 8.81
CA ALA A 341 29.89 -22.71 8.25
C ALA A 341 31.22 -21.99 8.61
N GLY A 342 31.32 -21.47 9.85
CA GLY A 342 32.50 -20.71 10.33
C GLY A 342 32.60 -19.28 9.83
N LYS A 343 31.64 -18.79 9.07
CA LYS A 343 31.53 -17.41 8.62
C LYS A 343 30.52 -16.63 9.47
N SER A 344 30.75 -15.33 9.59
CA SER A 344 29.85 -14.40 10.29
C SER A 344 29.46 -13.24 9.38
N TYR A 345 28.20 -12.82 9.46
CA TYR A 345 27.62 -11.77 8.64
C TYR A 345 26.90 -10.74 9.52
N ASP A 346 26.93 -9.48 9.13
CA ASP A 346 26.08 -8.47 9.74
C ASP A 346 24.60 -8.68 9.35
N PHE A 347 23.70 -7.88 9.95
CA PHE A 347 22.27 -7.98 9.69
C PHE A 347 21.89 -7.62 8.23
N SER A 348 22.78 -6.99 7.46
CA SER A 348 22.59 -6.73 6.03
C SER A 348 23.04 -7.91 5.14
N GLY A 349 23.61 -8.97 5.72
CA GLY A 349 24.14 -10.11 5.02
C GLY A 349 25.58 -9.93 4.51
N ARG A 350 26.31 -8.88 4.90
CA ARG A 350 27.73 -8.68 4.56
C ARG A 350 28.60 -9.54 5.44
N GLU A 351 29.55 -10.26 4.83
CA GLU A 351 30.50 -11.08 5.57
C GLU A 351 31.50 -10.19 6.34
N LEU A 352 31.62 -10.41 7.66
CA LEU A 352 32.43 -9.54 8.53
C LEU A 352 33.95 -9.68 8.26
N ALA A 353 34.41 -10.90 7.91
CA ALA A 353 35.81 -11.15 7.60
C ALA A 353 36.18 -10.78 6.15
N ALA A 354 35.19 -10.68 5.25
CA ALA A 354 35.39 -10.36 3.84
C ALA A 354 34.29 -9.39 3.36
N PRO A 355 34.41 -8.09 3.67
CA PRO A 355 33.34 -7.10 3.44
C PRO A 355 32.85 -6.96 1.98
N GLY A 356 33.62 -7.48 1.00
CA GLY A 356 33.19 -7.57 -0.40
C GLY A 356 32.24 -8.72 -0.72
N GLN A 357 32.03 -9.67 0.22
CA GLN A 357 31.11 -10.79 0.07
C GLN A 357 29.79 -10.50 0.80
N GLN A 358 28.68 -10.80 0.15
CA GLN A 358 27.35 -10.57 0.71
C GLN A 358 26.40 -11.69 0.29
N LEU A 359 25.55 -12.12 1.21
CA LEU A 359 24.43 -13.01 0.90
C LEU A 359 23.47 -12.31 -0.07
N ARG A 360 22.90 -13.05 -1.01
CA ARG A 360 21.87 -12.52 -1.91
C ARG A 360 20.60 -12.20 -1.08
N LYS A 361 20.22 -10.93 -1.04
CA LYS A 361 18.98 -10.51 -0.40
C LYS A 361 17.78 -10.98 -1.19
N LEU A 362 16.73 -11.35 -0.49
CA LEU A 362 15.43 -11.71 -1.04
C LEU A 362 14.40 -10.68 -0.62
N SER A 363 13.43 -10.40 -1.48
CA SER A 363 12.27 -9.61 -1.13
C SER A 363 11.43 -10.35 -0.08
N ALA A 364 11.18 -9.69 1.04
CA ALA A 364 10.38 -10.20 2.14
C ALA A 364 9.47 -9.09 2.66
N TYR A 365 8.20 -9.38 2.88
CA TYR A 365 7.18 -8.38 3.14
C TYR A 365 6.36 -8.72 4.37
N GLN A 366 6.33 -7.81 5.35
CA GLN A 366 5.40 -7.96 6.46
C GLN A 366 4.02 -7.48 6.01
N GLU A 367 3.03 -8.37 6.13
CA GLU A 367 1.65 -8.09 5.75
C GLU A 367 0.66 -8.65 6.76
N PHE A 368 -0.61 -8.24 6.66
CA PHE A 368 -1.71 -8.99 7.25
C PHE A 368 -1.97 -10.26 6.44
N TRP A 369 -2.32 -11.35 7.13
CA TRP A 369 -2.58 -12.64 6.50
C TRP A 369 -3.68 -12.58 5.43
N HIS A 370 -4.78 -11.84 5.66
CA HIS A 370 -5.83 -11.69 4.65
C HIS A 370 -5.30 -11.08 3.34
N SER A 371 -4.38 -10.12 3.42
CA SER A 371 -3.77 -9.50 2.24
C SER A 371 -2.89 -10.50 1.49
N TRP A 372 -1.93 -11.10 2.21
CA TRP A 372 -1.00 -12.04 1.59
C TRP A 372 -1.73 -13.17 0.86
N ARG A 373 -2.64 -13.88 1.55
CA ARG A 373 -3.38 -15.01 0.94
C ARG A 373 -4.30 -14.61 -0.21
N THR A 374 -4.81 -13.37 -0.22
CA THR A 374 -5.68 -12.88 -1.31
C THR A 374 -4.91 -12.75 -2.62
N PHE A 375 -3.69 -12.24 -2.55
CA PHE A 375 -2.87 -12.01 -3.75
C PHE A 375 -1.87 -13.14 -4.04
N HIS A 376 -1.75 -14.10 -3.11
CA HIS A 376 -0.96 -15.32 -3.25
C HIS A 376 -1.77 -16.55 -2.83
N PRO A 377 -2.84 -16.92 -3.59
CA PRO A 377 -3.78 -17.97 -3.18
C PRO A 377 -3.12 -19.35 -3.04
N GLU A 378 -2.06 -19.62 -3.81
CA GLU A 378 -1.28 -20.86 -3.77
C GLU A 378 -0.14 -20.83 -2.73
N THR A 379 -0.15 -19.84 -1.81
CA THR A 379 0.93 -19.68 -0.83
C THR A 379 1.02 -20.89 0.10
N LYS A 380 2.25 -21.36 0.31
CA LYS A 380 2.56 -22.38 1.32
C LYS A 380 2.66 -21.71 2.70
N LEU A 381 2.35 -22.46 3.75
CA LEU A 381 2.55 -22.00 5.13
C LEU A 381 3.87 -22.58 5.68
N ASP A 382 4.52 -21.83 6.56
CA ASP A 382 5.58 -22.39 7.38
C ASP A 382 4.96 -23.34 8.42
N GLN A 383 5.38 -24.57 8.43
CA GLN A 383 4.90 -25.61 9.37
C GLN A 383 5.87 -25.78 10.53
#